data_fd587134fdf34b6424260f3055f0287e
#
_entry.id   fd587134fdf34b6424260f3055f0287e
#
_cell.length_a   1.000
_cell.length_b   1.000
_cell.length_c   1.000
_cell.angle_alpha   90.00
_cell.angle_beta   90.00
_cell.angle_gamma   90.00
#
_symmetry.space_group_name_H-M   'P 1'
#
loop_
_entity.id
_entity.type
_entity.pdbx_description
1 polymer ?
#
loop_
_entity_poly.entity_id
_entity_poly.type
_entity_poly.pdbx_seq_one_letter_code
_entity_poly.pdbx_strand_id
1 'polypeptide(L)'
;QMCIRDSAYSADSFSDILSTTGVLVAACVEYFSGYHVDGIMGVIMSLFILYTGYGIMKEALNSIIGATPDAEMYEKIKTVILETPGVYGVHDLIVHDYGPENHFASAHVELDSNLTLVEGHELAETVMTKLRNEFNIQAVVHADPKAVSNPKEMEYMRDLEAAIYRTGLPVSYHDFFVVEKEEGIYISFELELKGPCDKSDEEMYQMILTEILKSNPKYFIEMMVDRNFISGKVYGKSGIEHPAE
;
A
#
# COMPACT_ATOMS: atom_id res chain seq x y z
N GLN A 1 17.93 -14.71 -4.36
CA GLN A 1 19.23 -14.62 -3.67
C GLN A 1 20.43 -14.65 -4.63
N MET A 2 20.29 -15.22 -5.82
CA MET A 2 21.38 -15.30 -6.80
C MET A 2 21.71 -13.92 -7.41
N CYS A 3 20.71 -13.14 -7.84
CA CYS A 3 20.94 -11.87 -8.54
C CYS A 3 21.57 -10.76 -7.67
N ILE A 4 21.16 -10.59 -6.41
CA ILE A 4 21.76 -9.57 -5.52
C ILE A 4 23.20 -9.93 -5.20
N ARG A 5 23.46 -11.20 -4.95
CA ARG A 5 24.81 -11.71 -4.70
C ARG A 5 25.72 -11.56 -5.92
N ASP A 6 25.19 -11.84 -7.10
CA ASP A 6 25.92 -11.69 -8.36
C ASP A 6 26.16 -10.21 -8.72
N SER A 7 25.18 -9.32 -8.45
CA SER A 7 25.35 -7.87 -8.59
C SER A 7 26.41 -7.33 -7.63
N ALA A 8 26.37 -7.75 -6.35
CA ALA A 8 27.37 -7.35 -5.35
C ALA A 8 28.76 -7.86 -5.72
N TYR A 9 28.91 -9.11 -6.14
CA TYR A 9 30.19 -9.65 -6.61
C TYR A 9 30.71 -8.97 -7.87
N SER A 10 29.84 -8.63 -8.81
CA SER A 10 30.26 -7.90 -10.02
C SER A 10 30.71 -6.47 -9.69
N ALA A 11 30.02 -5.77 -8.79
CA ALA A 11 30.39 -4.45 -8.33
C ALA A 11 31.73 -4.45 -7.55
N ASP A 12 31.94 -5.44 -6.71
CA ASP A 12 33.19 -5.65 -5.97
C ASP A 12 34.35 -5.92 -6.93
N SER A 13 34.21 -6.87 -7.85
CA SER A 13 35.22 -7.18 -8.88
C SER A 13 35.53 -5.98 -9.77
N PHE A 14 34.52 -5.18 -10.14
CA PHE A 14 34.73 -3.96 -10.92
C PHE A 14 35.49 -2.90 -10.12
N SER A 15 35.17 -2.72 -8.84
CA SER A 15 35.86 -1.82 -7.94
C SER A 15 37.34 -2.19 -7.76
N ASP A 16 37.63 -3.50 -7.65
CA ASP A 16 39.00 -4.01 -7.54
C ASP A 16 39.83 -3.76 -8.80
N ILE A 17 39.23 -4.02 -10.00
CA ILE A 17 39.87 -3.72 -11.27
C ILE A 17 40.16 -2.24 -11.40
N LEU A 18 39.19 -1.38 -11.04
CA LEU A 18 39.33 0.05 -11.15
C LEU A 18 40.40 0.58 -10.19
N SER A 19 40.43 0.06 -8.95
CA SER A 19 41.42 0.41 -7.93
C SER A 19 42.83 0.02 -8.39
N THR A 20 42.99 -1.21 -8.85
CA THR A 20 44.29 -1.73 -9.32
C THR A 20 44.78 -0.95 -10.54
N THR A 21 43.88 -0.64 -11.47
CA THR A 21 44.19 0.16 -12.66
C THR A 21 44.57 1.59 -12.27
N GLY A 22 43.85 2.20 -11.33
CA GLY A 22 44.17 3.54 -10.81
C GLY A 22 45.55 3.63 -10.18
N VAL A 23 45.91 2.65 -9.35
CA VAL A 23 47.25 2.56 -8.75
C VAL A 23 48.33 2.37 -9.81
N LEU A 24 48.10 1.52 -10.81
CA LEU A 24 49.06 1.30 -11.91
C LEU A 24 49.25 2.58 -12.73
N VAL A 25 48.19 3.30 -13.04
CA VAL A 25 48.25 4.59 -13.78
C VAL A 25 49.04 5.62 -12.95
N ALA A 26 48.77 5.73 -11.63
CA ALA A 26 49.51 6.64 -10.75
C ALA A 26 51.01 6.33 -10.72
N ALA A 27 51.39 5.05 -10.62
CA ALA A 27 52.76 4.60 -10.65
C ALA A 27 53.45 4.90 -12.02
N CYS A 28 52.75 4.72 -13.15
CA CYS A 28 53.26 5.08 -14.44
C CYS A 28 53.48 6.61 -14.58
N VAL A 29 52.54 7.42 -14.13
CA VAL A 29 52.66 8.89 -14.18
C VAL A 29 53.87 9.33 -13.32
N GLU A 30 54.02 8.80 -12.12
CA GLU A 30 55.16 9.10 -11.25
C GLU A 30 56.50 8.71 -11.90
N TYR A 31 56.54 7.52 -12.50
CA TYR A 31 57.78 7.04 -13.16
C TYR A 31 58.20 7.91 -14.34
N PHE A 32 57.25 8.36 -15.18
CA PHE A 32 57.58 9.14 -16.39
C PHE A 32 57.64 10.64 -16.15
N SER A 33 56.88 11.20 -15.19
CA SER A 33 56.77 12.64 -14.98
C SER A 33 57.52 13.14 -13.74
N GLY A 34 57.83 12.25 -12.79
CA GLY A 34 58.39 12.59 -11.50
C GLY A 34 57.41 13.27 -10.52
N TYR A 35 56.12 13.38 -10.90
CA TYR A 35 55.07 13.95 -10.04
C TYR A 35 54.48 12.86 -9.13
N HIS A 36 54.41 13.09 -7.84
CA HIS A 36 53.77 12.22 -6.87
C HIS A 36 52.23 12.42 -6.91
N VAL A 37 51.52 11.63 -7.69
CA VAL A 37 50.08 11.72 -7.85
C VAL A 37 49.32 10.63 -7.08
N ASP A 38 50.03 9.72 -6.44
CA ASP A 38 49.52 8.58 -5.68
C ASP A 38 48.55 9.00 -4.57
N GLY A 39 48.85 10.05 -3.81
CA GLY A 39 47.96 10.58 -2.79
C GLY A 39 46.63 11.10 -3.30
N ILE A 40 46.66 11.80 -4.45
CA ILE A 40 45.42 12.31 -5.07
C ILE A 40 44.57 11.14 -5.61
N MET A 41 45.20 10.17 -6.28
CA MET A 41 44.53 8.98 -6.78
C MET A 41 43.95 8.16 -5.61
N GLY A 42 44.67 8.04 -4.51
CA GLY A 42 44.19 7.40 -3.29
C GLY A 42 42.91 8.03 -2.74
N VAL A 43 42.83 9.36 -2.71
CA VAL A 43 41.62 10.10 -2.29
C VAL A 43 40.45 9.84 -3.26
N ILE A 44 40.70 9.92 -4.56
CA ILE A 44 39.65 9.66 -5.56
C ILE A 44 39.10 8.24 -5.43
N MET A 45 39.99 7.25 -5.30
CA MET A 45 39.60 5.86 -5.15
C MET A 45 38.87 5.59 -3.86
N SER A 46 39.28 6.21 -2.76
CA SER A 46 38.58 6.06 -1.47
C SER A 46 37.13 6.62 -1.53
N LEU A 47 36.94 7.77 -2.17
CA LEU A 47 35.61 8.35 -2.36
C LEU A 47 34.74 7.46 -3.27
N PHE A 48 35.33 6.88 -4.31
CA PHE A 48 34.63 5.93 -5.18
C PHE A 48 34.18 4.67 -4.42
N ILE A 49 35.07 4.08 -3.61
CA ILE A 49 34.75 2.91 -2.79
C ILE A 49 33.66 3.24 -1.77
N LEU A 50 33.72 4.41 -1.13
CA LEU A 50 32.67 4.85 -0.20
C LEU A 50 31.31 5.00 -0.91
N TYR A 51 31.32 5.56 -2.12
CA TYR A 51 30.08 5.71 -2.90
C TYR A 51 29.47 4.36 -3.30
N THR A 52 30.28 3.42 -3.80
CA THR A 52 29.80 2.08 -4.15
C THR A 52 29.35 1.29 -2.93
N GLY A 53 30.09 1.36 -1.82
CA GLY A 53 29.71 0.73 -0.56
C GLY A 53 28.39 1.27 0.00
N TYR A 54 28.15 2.58 -0.10
CA TYR A 54 26.86 3.17 0.27
C TYR A 54 25.70 2.63 -0.59
N GLY A 55 25.92 2.45 -1.90
CA GLY A 55 24.93 1.86 -2.80
C GLY A 55 24.54 0.45 -2.39
N ILE A 56 25.52 -0.42 -2.14
CA ILE A 56 25.30 -1.80 -1.69
C ILE A 56 24.59 -1.83 -0.33
N MET A 57 25.00 -0.99 0.60
CA MET A 57 24.36 -0.90 1.91
C MET A 57 22.89 -0.48 1.79
N LYS A 58 22.58 0.52 0.96
CA LYS A 58 21.21 0.97 0.72
C LYS A 58 20.34 -0.13 0.14
N GLU A 59 20.84 -0.88 -0.85
CA GLU A 59 20.12 -2.01 -1.46
C GLU A 59 19.85 -3.12 -0.43
N ALA A 60 20.86 -3.47 0.38
CA ALA A 60 20.71 -4.45 1.44
C ALA A 60 19.68 -4.02 2.51
N LEU A 61 19.70 -2.75 2.90
CA LEU A 61 18.73 -2.19 3.85
C LEU A 61 17.30 -2.20 3.27
N ASN A 62 17.13 -1.84 2.00
CA ASN A 62 15.82 -1.90 1.34
C ASN A 62 15.24 -3.32 1.36
N SER A 63 16.06 -4.34 1.10
CA SER A 63 15.62 -5.75 1.17
C SER A 63 15.26 -6.21 2.59
N ILE A 64 15.82 -5.58 3.62
CA ILE A 64 15.48 -5.90 5.02
C ILE A 64 14.19 -5.20 5.46
N ILE A 65 14.02 -3.94 5.06
CA ILE A 65 12.86 -3.13 5.45
C ILE A 65 11.60 -3.54 4.66
N GLY A 66 11.77 -4.07 3.44
CA GLY A 66 10.71 -4.31 2.47
C GLY A 66 10.53 -3.07 1.57
N ALA A 67 11.11 -3.10 0.40
CA ALA A 67 10.94 -2.03 -0.58
C ALA A 67 9.52 -2.05 -1.15
N THR A 68 9.02 -0.87 -1.52
CA THR A 68 7.80 -0.80 -2.33
C THR A 68 8.12 -1.27 -3.75
N PRO A 69 7.29 -2.15 -4.36
CA PRO A 69 7.48 -2.57 -5.72
C PRO A 69 7.36 -1.38 -6.69
N ASP A 70 7.77 -1.57 -7.94
CA ASP A 70 7.53 -0.55 -8.96
C ASP A 70 6.02 -0.37 -9.24
N ALA A 71 5.65 0.81 -9.74
CA ALA A 71 4.25 1.15 -10.01
C ALA A 71 3.59 0.20 -11.02
N GLU A 72 4.36 -0.35 -11.98
CA GLU A 72 3.84 -1.28 -12.97
C GLU A 72 3.46 -2.62 -12.33
N MET A 73 4.29 -3.14 -11.43
CA MET A 73 4.01 -4.36 -10.68
C MET A 73 2.81 -4.18 -9.76
N TYR A 74 2.72 -3.04 -9.07
CA TYR A 74 1.59 -2.71 -8.22
C TYR A 74 0.26 -2.74 -8.99
N GLU A 75 0.20 -2.08 -10.16
CA GLU A 75 -1.01 -2.05 -11.00
C GLU A 75 -1.36 -3.43 -11.58
N LYS A 76 -0.38 -4.25 -11.91
CA LYS A 76 -0.62 -5.64 -12.35
C LYS A 76 -1.25 -6.48 -11.24
N ILE A 77 -0.73 -6.39 -10.02
CA ILE A 77 -1.27 -7.10 -8.85
C ILE A 77 -2.72 -6.68 -8.63
N LYS A 78 -2.99 -5.37 -8.62
CA LYS A 78 -4.33 -4.81 -8.47
C LYS A 78 -5.28 -5.31 -9.56
N THR A 79 -4.82 -5.37 -10.79
CA THR A 79 -5.62 -5.86 -11.93
C THR A 79 -5.99 -7.33 -11.75
N VAL A 80 -5.02 -8.19 -11.40
CA VAL A 80 -5.28 -9.63 -11.18
C VAL A 80 -6.28 -9.87 -10.04
N ILE A 81 -6.23 -9.06 -8.99
CA ILE A 81 -7.22 -9.13 -7.91
C ILE A 81 -8.62 -8.78 -8.46
N LEU A 82 -8.75 -7.64 -9.15
CA LEU A 82 -10.03 -7.14 -9.69
C LEU A 82 -10.62 -8.05 -10.79
N GLU A 83 -9.79 -8.73 -11.57
CA GLU A 83 -10.22 -9.70 -12.58
C GLU A 83 -10.64 -11.06 -11.98
N THR A 84 -10.57 -11.22 -10.66
CA THR A 84 -11.04 -12.44 -10.01
C THR A 84 -12.56 -12.41 -9.92
N PRO A 85 -13.28 -13.36 -10.52
CA PRO A 85 -14.74 -13.40 -10.48
C PRO A 85 -15.25 -13.43 -9.04
N GLY A 86 -16.17 -12.54 -8.71
CA GLY A 86 -16.72 -12.39 -7.37
C GLY A 86 -16.04 -11.33 -6.51
N VAL A 87 -14.94 -10.73 -6.99
CA VAL A 87 -14.31 -9.54 -6.39
C VAL A 87 -14.90 -8.29 -7.04
N TYR A 88 -15.38 -7.37 -6.24
CA TYR A 88 -16.03 -6.13 -6.68
C TYR A 88 -15.19 -4.87 -6.44
N GLY A 89 -14.15 -4.99 -5.63
CA GLY A 89 -13.21 -3.90 -5.35
C GLY A 89 -11.97 -4.40 -4.63
N VAL A 90 -10.93 -3.58 -4.62
CA VAL A 90 -9.70 -3.78 -3.85
C VAL A 90 -9.21 -2.44 -3.33
N HIS A 91 -8.90 -2.39 -2.05
CA HIS A 91 -8.30 -1.23 -1.38
C HIS A 91 -7.23 -1.71 -0.38
N ASP A 92 -6.51 -0.80 0.23
CA ASP A 92 -5.44 -1.06 1.19
C ASP A 92 -4.43 -2.13 0.72
N LEU A 93 -4.17 -2.14 -0.60
CA LEU A 93 -3.17 -3.02 -1.16
C LEU A 93 -1.77 -2.52 -0.77
N ILE A 94 -1.12 -3.27 0.10
CA ILE A 94 0.27 -3.04 0.52
C ILE A 94 1.11 -4.18 -0.01
N VAL A 95 2.20 -3.85 -0.69
CA VAL A 95 3.13 -4.85 -1.22
C VAL A 95 4.53 -4.52 -0.74
N HIS A 96 5.20 -5.50 -0.17
CA HIS A 96 6.58 -5.42 0.29
C HIS A 96 7.47 -6.36 -0.51
N ASP A 97 8.56 -5.82 -1.01
CA ASP A 97 9.62 -6.57 -1.69
C ASP A 97 10.82 -6.74 -0.73
N TYR A 98 11.02 -7.96 -0.25
CA TYR A 98 12.15 -8.35 0.58
C TYR A 98 13.29 -8.98 -0.21
N GLY A 99 13.34 -8.72 -1.50
CA GLY A 99 14.32 -9.26 -2.43
C GLY A 99 13.78 -10.41 -3.29
N PRO A 100 14.61 -10.95 -4.19
CA PRO A 100 14.21 -11.98 -5.15
C PRO A 100 13.49 -13.14 -4.50
N GLU A 101 12.34 -13.49 -5.04
CA GLU A 101 11.48 -14.59 -4.58
C GLU A 101 10.84 -14.41 -3.19
N ASN A 102 10.88 -13.21 -2.62
CA ASN A 102 10.36 -13.00 -1.27
C ASN A 102 9.48 -11.75 -1.20
N HIS A 103 8.31 -11.83 -1.82
CA HIS A 103 7.32 -10.76 -1.83
C HIS A 103 6.17 -11.10 -0.89
N PHE A 104 5.69 -10.09 -0.17
CA PHE A 104 4.56 -10.20 0.73
C PHE A 104 3.54 -9.12 0.39
N ALA A 105 2.26 -9.45 0.41
CA ALA A 105 1.19 -8.49 0.22
C ALA A 105 0.07 -8.65 1.24
N SER A 106 -0.57 -7.54 1.58
CA SER A 106 -1.88 -7.52 2.21
C SER A 106 -2.83 -6.70 1.34
N ALA A 107 -4.08 -7.12 1.25
CA ALA A 107 -5.11 -6.43 0.50
C ALA A 107 -6.47 -6.65 1.14
N HIS A 108 -7.33 -5.64 1.05
CA HIS A 108 -8.74 -5.75 1.31
C HIS A 108 -9.48 -5.97 0.00
N VAL A 109 -10.37 -6.97 -0.04
CA VAL A 109 -11.19 -7.28 -1.23
C VAL A 109 -12.66 -7.17 -0.89
N GLU A 110 -13.39 -6.42 -1.69
CA GLU A 110 -14.83 -6.25 -1.53
C GLU A 110 -15.55 -7.43 -2.18
N LEU A 111 -16.32 -8.16 -1.38
CA LEU A 111 -17.12 -9.32 -1.78
C LEU A 111 -18.60 -9.07 -1.49
N ASP A 112 -19.50 -9.80 -2.16
CA ASP A 112 -20.96 -9.67 -1.91
C ASP A 112 -21.28 -9.98 -0.43
N SER A 113 -21.94 -9.07 0.25
CA SER A 113 -22.39 -9.20 1.65
C SER A 113 -23.30 -10.40 1.93
N ASN A 114 -23.91 -10.99 0.90
CA ASN A 114 -24.75 -12.19 1.03
C ASN A 114 -23.99 -13.51 0.97
N LEU A 115 -22.68 -13.49 0.72
CA LEU A 115 -21.86 -14.70 0.75
C LEU A 115 -21.76 -15.25 2.18
N THR A 116 -21.77 -16.57 2.26
CA THR A 116 -21.42 -17.23 3.52
C THR A 116 -19.93 -17.05 3.80
N LEU A 117 -19.53 -17.18 5.07
CA LEU A 117 -18.11 -17.14 5.45
C LEU A 117 -17.25 -18.13 4.66
N VAL A 118 -17.81 -19.30 4.31
CA VAL A 118 -17.08 -20.32 3.53
C VAL A 118 -16.85 -19.83 2.09
N GLU A 119 -17.88 -19.30 1.44
CA GLU A 119 -17.78 -18.77 0.07
C GLU A 119 -16.83 -17.58 0.01
N GLY A 120 -16.91 -16.66 0.96
CA GLY A 120 -15.96 -15.52 1.06
C GLY A 120 -14.52 -15.99 1.26
N HIS A 121 -14.30 -17.00 2.12
CA HIS A 121 -12.99 -17.59 2.31
C HIS A 121 -12.45 -18.24 1.02
N GLU A 122 -13.27 -18.99 0.28
CA GLU A 122 -12.87 -19.62 -0.99
C GLU A 122 -12.45 -18.56 -2.04
N LEU A 123 -13.13 -17.43 -2.09
CA LEU A 123 -12.75 -16.32 -2.97
C LEU A 123 -11.42 -15.68 -2.54
N ALA A 124 -11.22 -15.43 -1.26
CA ALA A 124 -9.97 -14.91 -0.73
C ALA A 124 -8.79 -15.87 -1.03
N GLU A 125 -8.96 -17.17 -0.83
CA GLU A 125 -7.97 -18.20 -1.19
C GLU A 125 -7.69 -18.23 -2.70
N THR A 126 -8.70 -17.98 -3.53
CA THR A 126 -8.54 -17.90 -4.98
C THR A 126 -7.64 -16.72 -5.35
N VAL A 127 -7.86 -15.54 -4.76
CA VAL A 127 -7.01 -14.36 -4.95
C VAL A 127 -5.57 -14.65 -4.50
N MET A 128 -5.40 -15.17 -3.28
CA MET A 128 -4.06 -15.50 -2.75
C MET A 128 -3.32 -16.50 -3.63
N THR A 129 -4.04 -17.50 -4.16
CA THR A 129 -3.46 -18.52 -5.06
C THR A 129 -3.03 -17.90 -6.39
N LYS A 130 -3.81 -17.01 -6.97
CA LYS A 130 -3.43 -16.28 -8.19
C LYS A 130 -2.19 -15.45 -7.97
N LEU A 131 -2.14 -14.66 -6.89
CA LEU A 131 -0.98 -13.82 -6.58
C LEU A 131 0.28 -14.66 -6.36
N ARG A 132 0.16 -15.82 -5.72
CA ARG A 132 1.27 -16.75 -5.56
C ARG A 132 1.75 -17.32 -6.88
N ASN A 133 0.85 -17.74 -7.76
CA ASN A 133 1.20 -18.39 -9.02
C ASN A 133 1.76 -17.42 -10.06
N GLU A 134 1.24 -16.19 -10.12
CA GLU A 134 1.61 -15.22 -11.15
C GLU A 134 2.81 -14.35 -10.75
N PHE A 135 2.90 -13.99 -9.46
CA PHE A 135 3.92 -13.05 -8.97
C PHE A 135 4.84 -13.63 -7.90
N ASN A 136 4.65 -14.88 -7.49
CA ASN A 136 5.34 -15.48 -6.35
C ASN A 136 5.17 -14.67 -5.04
N ILE A 137 3.98 -14.10 -4.83
CA ILE A 137 3.64 -13.30 -3.67
C ILE A 137 2.96 -14.15 -2.61
N GLN A 138 3.41 -14.06 -1.36
CA GLN A 138 2.64 -14.51 -0.21
C GLN A 138 1.70 -13.39 0.20
N ALA A 139 0.39 -13.61 0.03
CA ALA A 139 -0.61 -12.60 0.34
C ALA A 139 -1.46 -12.98 1.55
N VAL A 140 -1.89 -11.96 2.29
CA VAL A 140 -3.01 -12.02 3.25
C VAL A 140 -4.13 -11.18 2.66
N VAL A 141 -5.31 -11.75 2.54
CA VAL A 141 -6.49 -11.09 1.99
C VAL A 141 -7.55 -10.97 3.06
N HIS A 142 -7.96 -9.73 3.35
CA HIS A 142 -9.13 -9.43 4.14
C HIS A 142 -10.34 -9.34 3.22
N ALA A 143 -11.44 -9.97 3.59
CA ALA A 143 -12.68 -9.97 2.83
C ALA A 143 -13.67 -8.97 3.46
N ASP A 144 -13.99 -7.90 2.72
CA ASP A 144 -14.93 -6.88 3.17
C ASP A 144 -16.28 -7.03 2.50
N PRO A 145 -17.39 -6.97 3.27
CA PRO A 145 -18.71 -7.11 2.71
C PRO A 145 -19.10 -5.88 1.91
N LYS A 146 -19.56 -6.09 0.68
CA LYS A 146 -20.12 -5.04 -0.20
C LYS A 146 -21.58 -5.31 -0.51
N ALA A 147 -22.40 -4.26 -0.43
CA ALA A 147 -23.82 -4.32 -0.79
C ALA A 147 -24.02 -4.43 -2.31
N VAL A 148 -23.85 -5.62 -2.87
CA VAL A 148 -23.97 -5.86 -4.31
C VAL A 148 -25.35 -6.36 -4.67
N SER A 149 -25.89 -7.30 -3.91
CA SER A 149 -27.13 -8.00 -4.21
C SER A 149 -28.23 -7.79 -3.15
N ASN A 150 -27.98 -7.03 -2.09
CA ASN A 150 -28.98 -6.65 -1.09
C ASN A 150 -29.61 -5.29 -1.43
N PRO A 151 -30.88 -5.23 -1.92
CA PRO A 151 -31.50 -3.98 -2.36
C PRO A 151 -31.59 -2.92 -1.25
N LYS A 152 -31.73 -3.37 0.01
CA LYS A 152 -31.89 -2.48 1.15
C LYS A 152 -30.55 -1.84 1.53
N GLU A 153 -29.48 -2.61 1.58
CA GLU A 153 -28.13 -2.07 1.79
C GLU A 153 -27.69 -1.16 0.65
N MET A 154 -28.06 -1.50 -0.60
CA MET A 154 -27.83 -0.64 -1.75
C MET A 154 -28.59 0.70 -1.68
N GLU A 155 -29.73 0.77 -1.01
CA GLU A 155 -30.45 2.02 -0.75
C GLU A 155 -29.64 2.89 0.23
N TYR A 156 -29.16 2.33 1.33
CA TYR A 156 -28.35 3.03 2.31
C TYR A 156 -27.02 3.52 1.72
N MET A 157 -26.39 2.69 0.89
CA MET A 157 -25.17 3.05 0.17
C MET A 157 -25.40 4.23 -0.77
N ARG A 158 -26.49 4.23 -1.54
CA ARG A 158 -26.86 5.37 -2.42
C ARG A 158 -27.13 6.65 -1.63
N ASP A 159 -27.75 6.54 -0.45
CA ASP A 159 -27.99 7.69 0.40
C ASP A 159 -26.69 8.31 0.90
N LEU A 160 -25.70 7.47 1.27
CA LEU A 160 -24.36 7.91 1.65
C LEU A 160 -23.63 8.55 0.45
N GLU A 161 -23.64 7.92 -0.72
CA GLU A 161 -23.03 8.46 -1.94
C GLU A 161 -23.61 9.83 -2.30
N ALA A 162 -24.93 9.96 -2.24
CA ALA A 162 -25.60 11.20 -2.51
C ALA A 162 -25.25 12.28 -1.45
N ALA A 163 -25.09 11.90 -0.19
CA ALA A 163 -24.69 12.81 0.87
C ALA A 163 -23.25 13.29 0.64
N ILE A 164 -22.31 12.38 0.39
CA ILE A 164 -20.91 12.73 0.08
C ILE A 164 -20.85 13.66 -1.15
N TYR A 165 -21.54 13.30 -2.23
CA TYR A 165 -21.57 14.11 -3.45
C TYR A 165 -22.07 15.55 -3.18
N ARG A 166 -23.10 15.72 -2.34
CA ARG A 166 -23.64 17.05 -1.99
C ARG A 166 -22.69 17.90 -1.17
N THR A 167 -21.74 17.29 -0.42
CA THR A 167 -20.72 18.04 0.31
C THR A 167 -19.68 18.68 -0.60
N GLY A 168 -19.47 18.15 -1.80
CA GLY A 168 -18.41 18.57 -2.71
C GLY A 168 -16.99 18.26 -2.23
N LEU A 169 -16.82 17.41 -1.23
CA LEU A 169 -15.53 16.99 -0.73
C LEU A 169 -14.78 16.10 -1.77
N PRO A 170 -13.47 16.26 -1.93
CA PRO A 170 -12.68 15.44 -2.83
C PRO A 170 -12.32 14.09 -2.17
N VAL A 171 -13.33 13.29 -1.87
CA VAL A 171 -13.21 12.02 -1.14
C VAL A 171 -13.89 10.88 -1.89
N SER A 172 -13.40 9.67 -1.69
CA SER A 172 -14.13 8.42 -1.90
C SER A 172 -14.38 7.75 -0.56
N TYR A 173 -15.15 6.69 -0.55
CA TYR A 173 -15.35 5.88 0.65
C TYR A 173 -15.15 4.40 0.33
N HIS A 174 -14.82 3.63 1.35
CA HIS A 174 -14.75 2.17 1.36
C HIS A 174 -15.16 1.64 2.74
N ASP A 175 -15.11 0.33 2.94
CA ASP A 175 -15.51 -0.33 4.20
C ASP A 175 -16.91 0.05 4.66
N PHE A 176 -17.83 0.14 3.68
CA PHE A 176 -19.23 0.40 3.99
C PHE A 176 -19.88 -0.79 4.68
N PHE A 177 -20.33 -0.56 5.88
CA PHE A 177 -21.05 -1.55 6.67
C PHE A 177 -22.29 -0.94 7.31
N VAL A 178 -23.40 -1.70 7.39
CA VAL A 178 -24.65 -1.22 7.93
C VAL A 178 -25.26 -2.21 8.93
N VAL A 179 -25.74 -1.68 10.04
CA VAL A 179 -26.47 -2.44 11.06
C VAL A 179 -27.79 -1.73 11.37
N GLU A 180 -28.91 -2.46 11.22
CA GLU A 180 -30.22 -1.98 11.64
C GLU A 180 -30.48 -2.39 13.09
N LYS A 181 -30.84 -1.42 13.90
CA LYS A 181 -31.29 -1.62 15.29
C LYS A 181 -32.66 -0.99 15.49
N GLU A 182 -33.31 -1.29 16.60
CA GLU A 182 -34.62 -0.69 16.94
C GLU A 182 -34.56 0.84 16.99
N GLU A 183 -33.41 1.39 17.40
CA GLU A 183 -33.16 2.82 17.59
C GLU A 183 -32.92 3.54 16.24
N GLY A 184 -32.42 2.84 15.21
CA GLY A 184 -32.07 3.43 13.92
C GLY A 184 -31.12 2.57 13.08
N ILE A 185 -30.62 3.17 12.02
CA ILE A 185 -29.74 2.54 11.05
C ILE A 185 -28.33 3.10 11.24
N TYR A 186 -27.40 2.24 11.58
CA TYR A 186 -26.01 2.57 11.82
C TYR A 186 -25.19 2.24 10.58
N ILE A 187 -24.54 3.27 10.03
CA ILE A 187 -23.72 3.18 8.84
C ILE A 187 -22.27 3.48 9.23
N SER A 188 -21.38 2.54 9.04
CA SER A 188 -19.94 2.70 9.22
C SER A 188 -19.25 2.72 7.87
N PHE A 189 -18.26 3.59 7.71
CA PHE A 189 -17.45 3.69 6.48
C PHE A 189 -16.15 4.44 6.74
N GLU A 190 -15.20 4.23 5.83
CA GLU A 190 -13.93 4.96 5.81
C GLU A 190 -13.86 5.91 4.62
N LEU A 191 -13.33 7.12 4.85
CA LEU A 191 -13.11 8.13 3.81
C LEU A 191 -11.66 8.13 3.38
N GLU A 192 -11.44 8.01 2.09
CA GLU A 192 -10.15 8.19 1.45
C GLU A 192 -10.08 9.56 0.75
N LEU A 193 -9.06 10.36 1.05
CA LEU A 193 -8.85 11.65 0.40
C LEU A 193 -8.30 11.46 -1.03
N LYS A 194 -9.02 11.97 -2.03
CA LYS A 194 -8.60 11.93 -3.45
C LYS A 194 -7.85 13.19 -3.90
N GLY A 195 -7.66 14.14 -3.01
CA GLY A 195 -6.95 15.38 -3.30
C GLY A 195 -6.76 16.24 -2.06
N PRO A 196 -6.11 17.41 -2.21
CA PRO A 196 -5.95 18.35 -1.12
C PRO A 196 -7.30 18.74 -0.53
N CYS A 197 -7.42 18.64 0.79
CA CYS A 197 -8.62 19.04 1.53
C CYS A 197 -8.20 19.83 2.77
N ASP A 198 -8.66 21.10 2.86
CA ASP A 198 -8.37 21.99 3.97
C ASP A 198 -9.32 21.79 5.17
N LYS A 199 -10.26 20.85 5.06
CA LYS A 199 -11.20 20.52 6.12
C LYS A 199 -10.59 19.57 7.14
N SER A 200 -10.90 19.80 8.41
CA SER A 200 -10.63 18.84 9.46
C SER A 200 -11.56 17.64 9.35
N ASP A 201 -11.14 16.49 9.95
CA ASP A 201 -11.96 15.28 9.96
C ASP A 201 -13.33 15.52 10.61
N GLU A 202 -13.37 16.32 11.70
CA GLU A 202 -14.61 16.70 12.37
C GLU A 202 -15.51 17.55 11.47
N GLU A 203 -14.96 18.51 10.70
CA GLU A 203 -15.74 19.30 9.74
C GLU A 203 -16.31 18.40 8.64
N MET A 204 -15.53 17.47 8.10
CA MET A 204 -15.99 16.52 7.09
C MET A 204 -17.12 15.63 7.63
N TYR A 205 -16.94 15.12 8.85
CA TYR A 205 -17.98 14.35 9.54
C TYR A 205 -19.29 15.15 9.66
N GLN A 206 -19.23 16.37 10.16
CA GLN A 206 -20.43 17.22 10.34
C GLN A 206 -21.11 17.57 9.00
N MET A 207 -20.33 17.79 7.94
CA MET A 207 -20.87 18.03 6.60
C MET A 207 -21.63 16.80 6.09
N ILE A 208 -21.03 15.61 6.16
CA ILE A 208 -21.66 14.39 5.71
C ILE A 208 -22.88 14.03 6.56
N LEU A 209 -22.77 14.14 7.89
CA LEU A 209 -23.86 13.91 8.82
C LEU A 209 -25.07 14.80 8.47
N THR A 210 -24.83 16.09 8.23
CA THR A 210 -25.88 17.04 7.87
C THR A 210 -26.60 16.65 6.58
N GLU A 211 -25.84 16.17 5.58
CA GLU A 211 -26.41 15.81 4.29
C GLU A 211 -27.13 14.44 4.31
N ILE A 212 -26.61 13.47 5.02
CA ILE A 212 -27.22 12.11 5.07
C ILE A 212 -28.52 12.11 5.88
N LEU A 213 -28.59 12.94 6.94
CA LEU A 213 -29.82 13.06 7.75
C LEU A 213 -31.00 13.69 6.99
N LYS A 214 -30.75 14.34 5.82
CA LYS A 214 -31.81 14.80 4.93
C LYS A 214 -32.52 13.63 4.23
N SER A 215 -31.81 12.53 3.96
CA SER A 215 -32.38 11.32 3.38
C SER A 215 -33.19 10.55 4.43
N ASN A 216 -32.60 10.34 5.60
CA ASN A 216 -33.30 9.64 6.70
C ASN A 216 -32.79 10.16 8.07
N PRO A 217 -33.65 10.74 8.91
CA PRO A 217 -33.26 11.27 10.23
C PRO A 217 -32.91 10.16 11.26
N LYS A 218 -33.14 8.89 10.94
CA LYS A 218 -32.78 7.74 11.78
C LYS A 218 -31.40 7.16 11.48
N TYR A 219 -30.62 7.79 10.58
CA TYR A 219 -29.25 7.40 10.35
C TYR A 219 -28.33 7.84 11.48
N PHE A 220 -27.47 6.94 11.89
CA PHE A 220 -26.31 7.20 12.72
C PHE A 220 -25.08 6.83 11.90
N ILE A 221 -24.13 7.74 11.76
CA ILE A 221 -22.91 7.45 11.01
C ILE A 221 -21.73 7.30 11.95
N GLU A 222 -20.88 6.35 11.63
CA GLU A 222 -19.54 6.17 12.18
C GLU A 222 -18.57 6.31 11.01
N MET A 223 -17.64 7.24 11.11
CA MET A 223 -16.74 7.61 10.02
C MET A 223 -15.31 7.62 10.51
N MET A 224 -14.43 7.00 9.77
CA MET A 224 -12.98 7.16 9.92
C MET A 224 -12.42 7.84 8.66
N VAL A 225 -11.36 8.63 8.81
CA VAL A 225 -10.66 9.25 7.68
C VAL A 225 -9.33 8.57 7.51
N ASP A 226 -9.14 7.88 6.39
CA ASP A 226 -7.85 7.33 6.04
C ASP A 226 -6.90 8.42 5.52
N ARG A 227 -5.76 8.54 6.20
CA ARG A 227 -4.67 9.44 5.85
C ARG A 227 -3.39 8.64 5.67
N ASN A 228 -3.20 8.06 4.49
CA ASN A 228 -1.99 7.32 4.12
C ASN A 228 -1.69 6.10 5.02
N PHE A 229 -2.65 5.20 5.15
CA PHE A 229 -2.55 3.95 5.95
C PHE A 229 -2.31 4.15 7.46
N ILE A 230 -2.51 5.36 7.97
CA ILE A 230 -2.52 5.61 9.41
C ILE A 230 -3.99 5.71 9.83
N SER A 231 -4.42 4.80 10.70
CA SER A 231 -5.78 4.80 11.24
C SER A 231 -6.11 6.17 11.83
N GLY A 232 -7.17 6.78 11.32
CA GLY A 232 -7.69 8.05 11.80
C GLY A 232 -8.49 7.88 13.09
N LYS A 233 -8.92 9.00 13.64
CA LYS A 233 -9.86 9.02 14.75
C LYS A 233 -11.26 8.68 14.24
N VAL A 234 -11.95 7.76 14.92
CA VAL A 234 -13.35 7.43 14.62
C VAL A 234 -14.27 8.57 15.09
N TYR A 235 -15.14 9.01 14.21
CA TYR A 235 -16.16 10.03 14.48
C TYR A 235 -17.54 9.41 14.39
N GLY A 236 -18.42 9.75 15.33
CA GLY A 236 -19.79 9.28 15.36
C GLY A 236 -20.13 8.40 16.54
N LYS A 237 -21.34 7.85 16.50
CA LYS A 237 -21.83 6.95 17.52
C LYS A 237 -21.72 5.52 17.00
N SER A 238 -20.81 4.74 17.57
CA SER A 238 -20.66 3.33 17.23
C SER A 238 -21.98 2.57 17.48
N GLY A 239 -22.45 1.94 16.43
CA GLY A 239 -23.54 0.98 16.50
C GLY A 239 -23.03 -0.45 16.61
N ILE A 240 -21.73 -0.64 16.44
CA ILE A 240 -21.04 -1.92 16.51
C ILE A 240 -20.43 -2.00 17.91
N GLU A 241 -20.93 -2.92 18.74
CA GLU A 241 -20.25 -3.24 19.99
C GLU A 241 -18.99 -4.03 19.65
N HIS A 242 -17.86 -3.34 19.58
CA HIS A 242 -16.58 -4.03 19.64
C HIS A 242 -16.44 -4.60 21.07
N PRO A 243 -16.11 -5.89 21.23
CA PRO A 243 -15.80 -6.41 22.56
C PRO A 243 -14.66 -5.56 23.12
N ALA A 244 -14.89 -5.03 24.33
CA ALA A 244 -13.88 -4.23 25.02
C ALA A 244 -12.60 -5.05 25.16
N GLU A 245 -11.48 -4.48 24.69
CA GLU A 245 -10.15 -5.01 24.97
C GLU A 245 -9.86 -5.08 26.47
#